data_6efde9efe8923bb037a156d6e7d8d7a6
#
_entry.id   6efde9efe8923bb037a156d6e7d8d7a6
#
_cell.length_a   1.000
_cell.length_b   1.000
_cell.length_c   1.000
_cell.angle_alpha   90.00
_cell.angle_beta   90.00
_cell.angle_gamma   90.00
#
_symmetry.space_group_name_H-M   'P 1'
#
loop_
_entity.id
_entity.type
_entity.pdbx_description
1 polymer ?
#
loop_
_entity_poly.entity_id
_entity_poly.type
_entity_poly.pdbx_seq_one_letter_code
_entity_poly.pdbx_strand_id
1 'polypeptide(L)'
;MKKRRKELRKEKRWSRYFLMIFGMLLALFCLLLLVAKIMSYGAAELFNYAASRQEMLRGTITVESITANIHGGVTFEKLAWDDPAGNPILRVPSGSFKVDPWDVLRMRFVSTTIREITLESPAFAVHFDEEMNVDFINRRQGEIEQGKARDAKEKLEDRISNFNREGKPLDVTITVHNGRMAAFYRQRRYLVSRVSLNGHIDTRGVSDLHIKTGEFGGTMVGNGIEADCEIDFKEKNLPSIVSVTAKGVIPSSMGLGDDIHDKMTLTASGRGLLSHLICEGTVTMPELHVPALDFYDVKGDIHYDDGAMTFSDVKARVYGGIVTARGDYNVDSRVYNIYLHGDGLDSRIPTKEPRFYCLVTLDGEIHCDGNVKDLVAFGSFSSGGGFYSLIPFRGITGTFHNRYRALDFYDVTIDTDFGLIHTDAFHIIDGKLHLGKIELVDKESGESMSITDARDRKGPGRVISQIREDIKEIKERVSGLTP
;
A
#
# COMPACT_ATOMS: atom_id res chain seq x y z
N MET A 1 -21.29 20.54 -88.33
CA MET A 1 -20.02 19.87 -87.86
C MET A 1 -18.97 20.86 -87.25
N LYS A 2 -18.82 22.06 -87.64
CA LYS A 2 -17.80 22.99 -87.10
C LYS A 2 -18.00 23.43 -85.61
N LYS A 3 -19.25 23.54 -85.13
CA LYS A 3 -19.55 23.92 -83.71
C LYS A 3 -19.14 22.85 -82.73
N ARG A 4 -19.39 21.58 -83.00
CA ARG A 4 -19.05 20.43 -82.14
C ARG A 4 -17.54 20.24 -81.97
N ARG A 5 -16.77 20.56 -83.01
CA ARG A 5 -15.27 20.52 -82.94
C ARG A 5 -14.65 21.65 -82.10
N LYS A 6 -15.34 22.82 -82.01
CA LYS A 6 -14.88 23.90 -81.12
C LYS A 6 -15.16 23.62 -79.65
N GLU A 7 -16.27 22.97 -79.32
CA GLU A 7 -16.59 22.58 -77.93
C GLU A 7 -15.66 21.53 -77.41
N LEU A 8 -15.36 20.47 -78.19
CA LEU A 8 -14.40 19.44 -77.82
C LEU A 8 -12.95 19.97 -77.69
N ARG A 9 -12.58 21.05 -78.38
CA ARG A 9 -11.26 21.68 -78.18
C ARG A 9 -11.25 22.59 -76.92
N LYS A 10 -12.36 23.16 -76.49
CA LYS A 10 -12.49 23.91 -75.25
C LYS A 10 -12.43 22.97 -74.02
N GLU A 11 -13.17 21.86 -74.03
CA GLU A 11 -13.10 20.85 -72.97
C GLU A 11 -11.69 20.26 -72.76
N LYS A 12 -11.00 19.97 -73.89
CA LYS A 12 -9.62 19.44 -73.82
C LYS A 12 -8.61 20.46 -73.32
N ARG A 13 -8.87 21.77 -73.46
CA ARG A 13 -8.05 22.83 -72.86
C ARG A 13 -8.33 22.99 -71.36
N TRP A 14 -9.59 22.96 -70.93
CA TRP A 14 -9.97 23.04 -69.52
C TRP A 14 -9.45 21.83 -68.71
N SER A 15 -9.52 20.64 -69.24
CA SER A 15 -8.96 19.43 -68.62
C SER A 15 -7.45 19.55 -68.46
N ARG A 16 -6.72 20.12 -69.41
CA ARG A 16 -5.25 20.33 -69.29
C ARG A 16 -4.91 21.38 -68.21
N TYR A 17 -5.67 22.46 -68.12
CA TYR A 17 -5.46 23.47 -67.06
C TYR A 17 -5.81 22.90 -65.68
N PHE A 18 -6.87 22.13 -65.58
CA PHE A 18 -7.22 21.46 -64.33
C PHE A 18 -6.16 20.47 -63.89
N LEU A 19 -5.61 19.64 -64.81
CA LEU A 19 -4.53 18.72 -64.51
C LEU A 19 -3.22 19.46 -64.12
N MET A 20 -2.96 20.60 -64.75
CA MET A 20 -1.78 21.42 -64.40
C MET A 20 -1.93 22.08 -63.01
N ILE A 21 -3.09 22.60 -62.69
CA ILE A 21 -3.38 23.19 -61.38
C ILE A 21 -3.35 22.10 -60.29
N PHE A 22 -3.97 20.92 -60.55
CA PHE A 22 -3.96 19.78 -59.61
C PHE A 22 -2.53 19.26 -59.40
N GLY A 23 -1.72 19.12 -60.44
CA GLY A 23 -0.31 18.75 -60.33
C GLY A 23 0.52 19.76 -59.53
N MET A 24 0.27 21.06 -59.74
CA MET A 24 0.93 22.11 -58.99
C MET A 24 0.51 22.13 -57.48
N LEU A 25 -0.77 21.91 -57.17
CA LEU A 25 -1.26 21.75 -55.81
C LEU A 25 -0.69 20.50 -55.12
N LEU A 26 -0.61 19.38 -55.84
CA LEU A 26 -0.03 18.16 -55.31
C LEU A 26 1.50 18.33 -55.06
N ALA A 27 2.21 18.98 -55.99
CA ALA A 27 3.64 19.30 -55.78
C ALA A 27 3.87 20.24 -54.58
N LEU A 28 3.03 21.26 -54.44
CA LEU A 28 3.05 22.16 -53.27
C LEU A 28 2.77 21.42 -51.99
N PHE A 29 1.77 20.50 -51.97
CA PHE A 29 1.46 19.66 -50.82
C PHE A 29 2.61 18.71 -50.43
N CYS A 30 3.24 18.07 -51.43
CA CYS A 30 4.43 17.24 -51.20
C CYS A 30 5.62 18.08 -50.70
N LEU A 31 5.80 19.29 -51.20
CA LEU A 31 6.84 20.21 -50.72
C LEU A 31 6.57 20.63 -49.26
N LEU A 32 5.32 20.92 -48.90
CA LEU A 32 4.94 21.24 -47.52
C LEU A 32 5.16 20.06 -46.58
N LEU A 33 4.85 18.83 -46.99
CA LEU A 33 5.15 17.63 -46.24
C LEU A 33 6.66 17.40 -46.07
N LEU A 34 7.45 17.68 -47.11
CA LEU A 34 8.90 17.56 -47.07
C LEU A 34 9.50 18.61 -46.10
N VAL A 35 9.05 19.86 -46.19
CA VAL A 35 9.49 20.95 -45.29
C VAL A 35 9.09 20.61 -43.85
N ALA A 36 7.86 20.14 -43.60
CA ALA A 36 7.43 19.73 -42.26
C ALA A 36 8.29 18.62 -41.70
N LYS A 37 8.67 17.64 -42.54
CA LYS A 37 9.54 16.53 -42.14
C LYS A 37 10.99 17.00 -41.85
N ILE A 38 11.53 17.91 -42.64
CA ILE A 38 12.86 18.48 -42.42
C ILE A 38 12.86 19.36 -41.15
N MET A 39 11.82 20.17 -40.94
CA MET A 39 11.67 20.94 -39.68
C MET A 39 11.52 20.06 -38.45
N SER A 40 10.91 18.88 -38.58
CA SER A 40 10.76 17.93 -37.51
C SER A 40 12.10 17.34 -37.02
N TYR A 41 13.03 17.05 -37.93
CA TYR A 41 14.39 16.62 -37.56
C TYR A 41 15.18 17.74 -36.87
N GLY A 42 15.09 18.96 -37.36
CA GLY A 42 15.69 20.13 -36.72
C GLY A 42 15.07 20.50 -35.37
N ALA A 43 13.79 20.18 -35.16
CA ALA A 43 13.11 20.40 -33.88
C ALA A 43 13.66 19.57 -32.75
N ALA A 44 14.02 18.31 -32.99
CA ALA A 44 14.65 17.46 -31.98
C ALA A 44 16.03 17.99 -31.57
N GLU A 45 16.86 18.41 -32.52
CA GLU A 45 18.18 19.00 -32.24
C GLU A 45 18.05 20.32 -31.45
N LEU A 46 17.11 21.20 -31.85
CA LEU A 46 16.82 22.43 -31.12
C LEU A 46 16.31 22.16 -29.71
N PHE A 47 15.44 21.18 -29.52
CA PHE A 47 14.99 20.75 -28.20
C PHE A 47 16.14 20.24 -27.34
N ASN A 48 16.95 19.33 -27.87
CA ASN A 48 18.10 18.77 -27.17
C ASN A 48 19.10 19.86 -26.77
N TYR A 49 19.35 20.82 -27.67
CA TYR A 49 20.18 21.97 -27.39
C TYR A 49 19.60 22.90 -26.32
N ALA A 50 18.28 23.20 -26.35
CA ALA A 50 17.61 23.97 -25.30
C ALA A 50 17.59 23.22 -23.98
N ALA A 51 17.32 21.92 -23.99
CA ALA A 51 17.34 21.06 -22.82
C ALA A 51 18.72 20.98 -22.18
N SER A 52 19.81 21.02 -22.95
CA SER A 52 21.18 21.00 -22.41
C SER A 52 21.58 22.33 -21.71
N ARG A 53 20.86 23.42 -21.97
CA ARG A 53 21.13 24.73 -21.39
C ARG A 53 20.21 25.11 -20.23
N GLN A 54 19.20 24.31 -19.94
CA GLN A 54 18.31 24.57 -18.81
C GLN A 54 19.04 24.28 -17.49
N GLU A 55 18.76 25.08 -16.45
CA GLU A 55 19.41 25.00 -15.14
C GLU A 55 18.49 24.41 -14.04
N MET A 56 17.20 24.18 -14.35
CA MET A 56 16.24 23.70 -13.34
C MET A 56 16.38 22.20 -13.03
N LEU A 57 16.64 21.37 -14.06
CA LEU A 57 16.73 19.94 -13.95
C LEU A 57 18.18 19.49 -14.03
N ARG A 58 18.56 18.51 -13.21
CA ARG A 58 19.88 17.90 -13.23
C ARG A 58 19.93 16.81 -14.29
N GLY A 59 21.09 16.67 -14.93
CA GLY A 59 21.30 15.60 -15.87
C GLY A 59 21.01 16.00 -17.32
N THR A 60 20.90 15.00 -18.18
CA THR A 60 20.79 15.18 -19.64
C THR A 60 19.42 14.71 -20.13
N ILE A 61 18.69 15.60 -20.80
CA ILE A 61 17.41 15.28 -21.43
C ILE A 61 17.61 15.25 -22.93
N THR A 62 17.21 14.15 -23.57
CA THR A 62 17.33 13.93 -25.02
C THR A 62 16.05 13.37 -25.60
N VAL A 63 15.77 13.69 -26.85
CA VAL A 63 14.66 13.15 -27.65
C VAL A 63 15.21 12.73 -29.00
N GLU A 64 14.81 11.57 -29.50
CA GLU A 64 15.29 11.07 -30.79
C GLU A 64 14.58 11.74 -31.96
N SER A 65 13.26 11.85 -31.88
CA SER A 65 12.46 12.51 -32.93
C SER A 65 11.34 13.35 -32.34
N ILE A 66 11.04 14.46 -33.00
CA ILE A 66 9.89 15.32 -32.73
C ILE A 66 9.18 15.60 -34.05
N THR A 67 7.87 15.37 -34.08
CA THR A 67 7.01 15.68 -35.22
C THR A 67 5.89 16.60 -34.78
N ALA A 68 5.76 17.76 -35.44
CA ALA A 68 4.71 18.73 -35.14
C ALA A 68 3.69 18.78 -36.28
N ASN A 69 2.42 19.00 -35.93
CA ASN A 69 1.36 19.27 -36.89
C ASN A 69 0.87 20.73 -36.82
N ILE A 70 0.15 21.16 -37.84
CA ILE A 70 -0.34 22.53 -37.95
C ILE A 70 -1.42 22.92 -36.92
N HIS A 71 -1.97 21.94 -36.20
CA HIS A 71 -2.99 22.14 -35.17
C HIS A 71 -2.39 22.23 -33.75
N GLY A 72 -1.06 22.37 -33.64
CA GLY A 72 -0.35 22.46 -32.36
C GLY A 72 -0.09 21.13 -31.66
N GLY A 73 -0.42 19.99 -32.29
CA GLY A 73 -0.06 18.68 -31.77
C GLY A 73 1.41 18.37 -32.09
N VAL A 74 2.17 17.99 -31.08
CA VAL A 74 3.56 17.57 -31.16
C VAL A 74 3.70 16.17 -30.64
N THR A 75 4.24 15.26 -31.43
CA THR A 75 4.57 13.90 -31.01
C THR A 75 6.07 13.76 -30.90
N PHE A 76 6.53 12.97 -29.94
CA PHE A 76 7.94 12.69 -29.74
C PHE A 76 8.17 11.19 -29.54
N GLU A 77 9.37 10.74 -29.87
CA GLU A 77 9.79 9.37 -29.69
C GLU A 77 11.10 9.31 -28.89
N LYS A 78 11.21 8.30 -28.02
CA LYS A 78 12.38 7.97 -27.22
C LYS A 78 12.93 9.16 -26.42
N LEU A 79 12.05 9.80 -25.62
CA LEU A 79 12.51 10.76 -24.65
C LEU A 79 13.28 10.02 -23.55
N ALA A 80 14.49 10.47 -23.31
CA ALA A 80 15.38 9.97 -22.28
C ALA A 80 15.83 11.12 -21.39
N TRP A 81 15.78 10.91 -20.08
CA TRP A 81 16.35 11.81 -19.09
C TRP A 81 17.23 10.99 -18.15
N ASP A 82 18.51 11.32 -18.12
CA ASP A 82 19.52 10.70 -17.28
C ASP A 82 20.03 11.65 -16.23
N ASP A 83 20.39 11.15 -15.07
CA ASP A 83 21.06 11.92 -14.03
C ASP A 83 22.50 12.32 -14.46
N PRO A 84 23.22 13.15 -13.69
CA PRO A 84 24.60 13.50 -14.02
C PRO A 84 25.57 12.30 -14.00
N ALA A 85 25.20 11.19 -13.37
CA ALA A 85 25.97 9.95 -13.34
C ALA A 85 25.62 8.98 -14.49
N GLY A 86 24.60 9.32 -15.29
CA GLY A 86 24.14 8.51 -16.41
C GLY A 86 23.08 7.47 -16.06
N ASN A 87 22.52 7.50 -14.84
CA ASN A 87 21.43 6.61 -14.47
C ASN A 87 20.10 7.13 -15.04
N PRO A 88 19.20 6.25 -15.50
CA PRO A 88 17.94 6.67 -16.08
C PRO A 88 16.97 7.18 -15.01
N ILE A 89 16.53 8.44 -15.13
CA ILE A 89 15.43 9.02 -14.35
C ILE A 89 14.11 8.77 -15.07
N LEU A 90 14.04 9.07 -16.38
CA LEU A 90 12.81 8.92 -17.17
C LEU A 90 13.13 8.35 -18.54
N ARG A 91 12.33 7.39 -18.96
CA ARG A 91 12.31 6.83 -20.31
C ARG A 91 10.88 6.82 -20.81
N VAL A 92 10.63 7.46 -21.93
CA VAL A 92 9.31 7.50 -22.57
C VAL A 92 9.48 7.02 -24.01
N PRO A 93 8.98 5.84 -24.36
CA PRO A 93 9.09 5.32 -25.73
C PRO A 93 8.43 6.24 -26.75
N SER A 94 7.24 6.75 -26.45
CA SER A 94 6.53 7.72 -27.27
C SER A 94 5.59 8.56 -26.42
N GLY A 95 5.28 9.74 -26.89
CA GLY A 95 4.33 10.62 -26.25
C GLY A 95 3.93 11.77 -27.18
N SER A 96 3.02 12.56 -26.68
CA SER A 96 2.57 13.75 -27.37
C SER A 96 2.30 14.87 -26.39
N PHE A 97 2.41 16.08 -26.88
CA PHE A 97 1.92 17.25 -26.18
C PHE A 97 1.23 18.21 -27.17
N LYS A 98 0.29 18.94 -26.66
CA LYS A 98 -0.45 19.91 -27.44
C LYS A 98 -0.11 21.32 -26.97
N VAL A 99 0.30 22.15 -27.92
CA VAL A 99 0.67 23.54 -27.68
C VAL A 99 -0.40 24.48 -28.22
N ASP A 100 -0.54 25.65 -27.61
CA ASP A 100 -1.39 26.70 -28.16
C ASP A 100 -0.79 27.22 -29.47
N PRO A 101 -1.47 27.06 -30.63
CA PRO A 101 -0.95 27.50 -31.92
C PRO A 101 -0.67 29.01 -31.99
N TRP A 102 -1.44 29.84 -31.26
CA TRP A 102 -1.26 31.28 -31.25
C TRP A 102 -0.01 31.71 -30.50
N ASP A 103 0.35 31.03 -29.43
CA ASP A 103 1.60 31.28 -28.69
C ASP A 103 2.82 30.94 -29.55
N VAL A 104 2.74 29.79 -30.26
CA VAL A 104 3.79 29.37 -31.21
C VAL A 104 3.93 30.40 -32.35
N LEU A 105 2.82 30.83 -32.94
CA LEU A 105 2.83 31.79 -34.05
C LEU A 105 3.42 33.15 -33.64
N ARG A 106 3.16 33.56 -32.40
CA ARG A 106 3.68 34.82 -31.81
C ARG A 106 5.08 34.67 -31.21
N MET A 107 5.69 33.47 -31.25
CA MET A 107 6.94 33.16 -30.58
C MET A 107 6.93 33.48 -29.07
N ARG A 108 5.75 33.43 -28.43
CA ARG A 108 5.56 33.77 -27.04
C ARG A 108 5.36 32.47 -26.23
N PHE A 109 6.46 31.81 -25.88
CA PHE A 109 6.42 30.58 -25.06
C PHE A 109 6.27 30.97 -23.59
N VAL A 110 5.14 30.63 -23.02
CA VAL A 110 4.81 30.79 -21.60
C VAL A 110 4.52 29.42 -20.99
N SER A 111 4.44 29.33 -19.68
CA SER A 111 4.19 28.05 -18.96
C SER A 111 2.85 27.40 -19.31
N THR A 112 1.86 28.15 -19.76
CA THR A 112 0.54 27.70 -20.22
C THR A 112 0.48 27.37 -21.71
N THR A 113 1.59 27.49 -22.45
CA THR A 113 1.64 27.14 -23.87
C THR A 113 1.40 25.64 -24.10
N ILE A 114 1.85 24.77 -23.18
CA ILE A 114 1.57 23.32 -23.22
C ILE A 114 0.27 23.08 -22.47
N ARG A 115 -0.74 22.53 -23.16
CA ARG A 115 -2.09 22.29 -22.60
C ARG A 115 -2.37 20.84 -22.30
N GLU A 116 -1.82 19.93 -23.07
CA GLU A 116 -2.03 18.49 -22.92
C GLU A 116 -0.69 17.76 -23.04
N ILE A 117 -0.47 16.78 -22.19
CA ILE A 117 0.70 15.88 -22.25
C ILE A 117 0.19 14.46 -22.17
N THR A 118 0.55 13.62 -23.14
CA THR A 118 0.27 12.20 -23.12
C THR A 118 1.57 11.42 -23.18
N LEU A 119 1.76 10.49 -22.26
CA LEU A 119 2.96 9.65 -22.19
C LEU A 119 2.55 8.17 -22.33
N GLU A 120 3.16 7.49 -23.28
CA GLU A 120 2.92 6.06 -23.52
C GLU A 120 4.04 5.21 -22.91
N SER A 121 3.66 4.33 -21.98
CA SER A 121 4.55 3.40 -21.30
C SER A 121 5.80 4.05 -20.66
N PRO A 122 5.69 5.20 -20.00
CA PRO A 122 6.84 5.82 -19.37
C PRO A 122 7.41 4.93 -18.27
N ALA A 123 8.72 4.93 -18.12
CA ALA A 123 9.42 4.34 -16.98
C ALA A 123 10.12 5.47 -16.21
N PHE A 124 9.73 5.67 -14.96
CA PHE A 124 10.24 6.72 -14.09
C PHE A 124 10.93 6.12 -12.87
N ALA A 125 12.13 6.59 -12.55
CA ALA A 125 12.88 6.22 -11.36
C ALA A 125 13.22 7.47 -10.57
N VAL A 126 12.85 7.50 -9.30
CA VAL A 126 13.10 8.62 -8.40
C VAL A 126 13.80 8.17 -7.14
N HIS A 127 14.87 8.87 -6.79
CA HIS A 127 15.59 8.69 -5.54
C HIS A 127 15.29 9.88 -4.63
N PHE A 128 14.90 9.58 -3.41
CA PHE A 128 14.69 10.58 -2.36
C PHE A 128 15.87 10.52 -1.38
N ASP A 129 16.37 11.68 -1.00
CA ASP A 129 17.34 11.77 0.10
C ASP A 129 16.64 11.60 1.47
N GLU A 130 17.41 11.65 2.56
CA GLU A 130 16.89 11.51 3.92
C GLU A 130 15.87 12.60 4.30
N GLU A 131 15.91 13.73 3.60
CA GLU A 131 15.03 14.87 3.79
C GLU A 131 13.87 14.91 2.78
N MET A 132 13.57 13.78 2.10
CA MET A 132 12.53 13.63 1.08
C MET A 132 12.68 14.58 -0.12
N ASN A 133 13.87 15.03 -0.42
CA ASN A 133 14.11 15.80 -1.64
C ASN A 133 14.45 14.84 -2.79
N VAL A 134 14.06 15.24 -3.99
CA VAL A 134 14.37 14.49 -5.21
C VAL A 134 15.74 14.85 -5.75
N ASP A 135 16.43 13.87 -6.31
CA ASP A 135 17.81 13.97 -6.82
C ASP A 135 17.94 14.70 -8.16
N PHE A 136 16.85 14.89 -8.88
CA PHE A 136 16.85 15.46 -10.24
C PHE A 136 16.53 16.95 -10.34
N ILE A 137 16.32 17.64 -9.22
CA ILE A 137 16.09 19.10 -9.19
C ILE A 137 17.35 19.80 -8.70
N ASN A 138 17.82 20.80 -9.46
CA ASN A 138 18.91 21.69 -9.02
C ASN A 138 18.44 22.56 -7.85
N ARG A 139 19.16 22.50 -6.75
CA ARG A 139 18.97 23.40 -5.61
C ARG A 139 19.85 24.63 -5.77
N ARG A 140 19.33 25.83 -5.59
CA ARG A 140 20.16 27.03 -5.48
C ARG A 140 21.00 26.92 -4.20
N GLN A 141 22.28 27.27 -4.30
CA GLN A 141 23.25 27.14 -3.18
C GLN A 141 22.77 27.79 -1.86
N GLY A 142 21.99 28.89 -1.91
CA GLY A 142 21.40 29.52 -0.73
C GLY A 142 20.29 28.74 -0.02
N GLU A 143 19.67 27.76 -0.69
CA GLU A 143 18.64 26.90 -0.09
C GLU A 143 19.27 25.75 0.73
N ILE A 144 20.52 25.36 0.41
CA ILE A 144 21.23 24.30 1.10
C ILE A 144 21.62 24.72 2.53
N GLU A 145 21.97 25.99 2.75
CA GLU A 145 22.38 26.51 4.06
C GLU A 145 21.20 26.76 5.02
N GLN A 146 20.04 27.14 4.49
CA GLN A 146 18.81 27.34 5.30
C GLN A 146 18.03 26.05 5.58
N GLY A 147 18.39 24.95 4.92
CA GLY A 147 17.64 23.70 4.91
C GLY A 147 17.77 22.81 6.14
N LYS A 148 18.60 23.15 7.12
CA LYS A 148 18.90 22.27 8.27
C LYS A 148 17.79 22.16 9.34
N ALA A 149 16.68 22.89 9.23
CA ALA A 149 15.66 22.96 10.28
C ALA A 149 14.18 22.95 9.83
N ARG A 150 13.87 22.78 8.54
CA ARG A 150 12.46 22.76 8.07
C ARG A 150 12.03 21.37 7.64
N ASP A 151 10.84 21.00 8.06
CA ASP A 151 10.21 19.74 7.71
C ASP A 151 10.05 19.61 6.16
N ALA A 152 10.25 18.41 5.60
CA ALA A 152 10.19 18.18 4.16
C ALA A 152 8.82 18.55 3.55
N LYS A 153 7.75 18.42 4.33
CA LYS A 153 6.38 18.80 3.96
C LYS A 153 6.24 20.31 3.80
N GLU A 154 6.74 21.10 4.74
CA GLU A 154 6.73 22.58 4.68
C GLU A 154 7.53 23.09 3.47
N LYS A 155 8.61 22.39 3.09
CA LYS A 155 9.40 22.69 1.89
C LYS A 155 8.62 22.45 0.59
N LEU A 156 7.76 21.45 0.53
CA LEU A 156 6.92 21.18 -0.64
C LEU A 156 5.90 22.31 -0.86
N GLU A 157 5.22 22.74 0.20
CA GLU A 157 4.26 23.87 0.15
C GLU A 157 4.92 25.17 -0.29
N ASP A 158 6.09 25.50 0.28
CA ASP A 158 6.87 26.68 -0.12
C ASP A 158 7.28 26.64 -1.60
N ARG A 159 7.64 25.47 -2.12
CA ARG A 159 8.02 25.32 -3.55
C ARG A 159 6.84 25.54 -4.47
N ILE A 160 5.69 24.95 -4.19
CA ILE A 160 4.48 25.10 -5.00
C ILE A 160 4.00 26.56 -4.90
N SER A 161 4.00 27.16 -3.72
CA SER A 161 3.67 28.57 -3.50
C SER A 161 4.62 29.51 -4.25
N ASN A 162 5.92 29.21 -4.30
CA ASN A 162 6.92 30.01 -5.02
C ASN A 162 6.75 29.90 -6.54
N PHE A 163 6.36 28.74 -7.05
CA PHE A 163 6.07 28.54 -8.47
C PHE A 163 4.98 29.49 -8.96
N ASN A 164 3.91 29.65 -8.20
CA ASN A 164 2.84 30.60 -8.50
C ASN A 164 3.26 32.07 -8.35
N ARG A 165 4.14 32.39 -7.39
CA ARG A 165 4.65 33.77 -7.18
C ARG A 165 5.57 34.23 -8.29
N GLU A 166 6.33 33.34 -8.95
CA GLU A 166 7.18 33.68 -10.08
C GLU A 166 6.41 33.97 -11.38
N GLY A 167 5.07 33.93 -11.33
CA GLY A 167 4.22 34.26 -12.48
C GLY A 167 4.26 33.27 -13.63
N LYS A 168 4.58 32.01 -13.34
CA LYS A 168 4.62 30.90 -14.31
C LYS A 168 3.53 29.85 -14.00
N PRO A 169 2.23 30.20 -14.12
CA PRO A 169 1.15 29.29 -13.84
C PRO A 169 1.18 28.08 -14.79
N LEU A 170 0.79 26.91 -14.29
CA LEU A 170 0.53 25.73 -15.11
C LEU A 170 -0.98 25.59 -15.31
N ASP A 171 -1.36 25.18 -16.51
CA ASP A 171 -2.72 24.81 -16.89
C ASP A 171 -2.56 23.70 -17.93
N VAL A 172 -2.49 22.45 -17.45
CA VAL A 172 -2.12 21.31 -18.29
C VAL A 172 -2.89 20.05 -17.90
N THR A 173 -3.41 19.36 -18.90
CA THR A 173 -3.95 18.00 -18.73
C THR A 173 -2.84 16.99 -18.99
N ILE A 174 -2.65 16.05 -18.05
CA ILE A 174 -1.63 15.01 -18.13
C ILE A 174 -2.32 13.65 -18.20
N THR A 175 -1.94 12.86 -19.19
CA THR A 175 -2.40 11.50 -19.36
C THR A 175 -1.19 10.55 -19.46
N VAL A 176 -1.18 9.50 -18.65
CA VAL A 176 -0.15 8.45 -18.68
C VAL A 176 -0.83 7.12 -18.93
N HIS A 177 -0.34 6.40 -19.91
CA HIS A 177 -0.78 5.04 -20.23
C HIS A 177 0.31 4.03 -19.94
N ASN A 178 -0.03 2.98 -19.18
CA ASN A 178 0.82 1.83 -18.91
C ASN A 178 2.23 2.18 -18.38
N GLY A 179 2.32 3.20 -17.53
CA GLY A 179 3.59 3.63 -16.93
C GLY A 179 4.16 2.61 -15.94
N ARG A 180 5.43 2.77 -15.63
CA ARG A 180 6.14 2.07 -14.55
C ARG A 180 6.88 3.09 -13.71
N MET A 181 6.83 2.93 -12.39
CA MET A 181 7.52 3.80 -11.46
C MET A 181 8.36 2.99 -10.48
N ALA A 182 9.56 3.45 -10.20
CA ALA A 182 10.40 2.98 -9.13
C ALA A 182 10.74 4.17 -8.23
N ALA A 183 10.44 4.07 -6.94
CA ALA A 183 10.80 5.06 -5.94
C ALA A 183 11.73 4.44 -4.90
N PHE A 184 12.80 5.16 -4.54
CA PHE A 184 13.81 4.70 -3.60
C PHE A 184 13.93 5.74 -2.49
N TYR A 185 13.76 5.31 -1.25
CA TYR A 185 13.92 6.16 -0.07
C TYR A 185 14.64 5.40 1.03
N ARG A 186 15.83 5.83 1.41
CA ARG A 186 16.69 5.10 2.33
C ARG A 186 16.93 3.67 1.85
N GLN A 187 16.58 2.68 2.65
CA GLN A 187 16.66 1.26 2.29
C GLN A 187 15.34 0.71 1.68
N ARG A 188 14.34 1.56 1.50
CA ARG A 188 13.02 1.18 1.00
C ARG A 188 12.95 1.37 -0.51
N ARG A 189 12.32 0.43 -1.16
CA ARG A 189 12.08 0.43 -2.59
C ARG A 189 10.62 0.18 -2.88
N TYR A 190 10.02 1.03 -3.68
CA TYR A 190 8.63 0.90 -4.14
C TYR A 190 8.62 0.79 -5.66
N LEU A 191 8.02 -0.25 -6.16
CA LEU A 191 7.88 -0.52 -7.59
C LEU A 191 6.40 -0.55 -7.93
N VAL A 192 6.01 0.19 -8.95
CA VAL A 192 4.62 0.25 -9.40
C VAL A 192 4.56 -0.01 -10.89
N SER A 193 3.69 -0.91 -11.30
CA SER A 193 3.48 -1.30 -12.70
C SER A 193 2.13 -0.82 -13.22
N ARG A 194 2.01 -0.73 -14.54
CA ARG A 194 0.77 -0.38 -15.24
C ARG A 194 0.10 0.88 -14.67
N VAL A 195 0.91 1.91 -14.44
CA VAL A 195 0.42 3.20 -13.96
C VAL A 195 -0.37 3.87 -15.09
N SER A 196 -1.63 4.17 -14.82
CA SER A 196 -2.49 5.04 -15.60
C SER A 196 -2.79 6.27 -14.77
N LEU A 197 -2.52 7.44 -15.31
CA LEU A 197 -2.81 8.72 -14.69
C LEU A 197 -3.61 9.54 -15.67
N ASN A 198 -4.65 10.18 -15.19
CA ASN A 198 -5.39 11.21 -15.90
C ASN A 198 -5.65 12.33 -14.91
N GLY A 199 -5.31 13.55 -15.30
CA GLY A 199 -5.54 14.67 -14.41
C GLY A 199 -5.33 16.01 -15.09
N HIS A 200 -5.91 17.01 -14.51
CA HIS A 200 -5.78 18.41 -14.91
C HIS A 200 -5.09 19.19 -13.79
N ILE A 201 -3.99 19.82 -14.11
CA ILE A 201 -3.22 20.66 -13.19
C ILE A 201 -3.42 22.12 -13.58
N ASP A 202 -4.19 22.84 -12.77
CA ASP A 202 -4.33 24.30 -12.85
C ASP A 202 -3.81 24.92 -11.54
N THR A 203 -2.62 25.50 -11.58
CA THR A 203 -2.00 26.12 -10.40
C THR A 203 -2.63 27.46 -9.98
N ARG A 204 -3.66 27.93 -10.68
CA ARG A 204 -4.50 29.09 -10.31
C ARG A 204 -5.93 28.69 -9.93
N GLY A 205 -6.25 27.42 -10.04
CA GLY A 205 -7.56 26.84 -9.83
C GLY A 205 -7.53 25.65 -8.90
N VAL A 206 -8.41 24.72 -9.20
CA VAL A 206 -8.47 23.41 -8.58
C VAL A 206 -7.90 22.39 -9.55
N SER A 207 -6.98 21.58 -9.07
CA SER A 207 -6.38 20.48 -9.84
C SER A 207 -6.96 19.16 -9.40
N ASP A 208 -7.23 18.28 -10.36
CA ASP A 208 -7.70 16.93 -10.13
C ASP A 208 -6.75 15.91 -10.75
N LEU A 209 -6.51 14.82 -10.03
CA LEU A 209 -5.66 13.71 -10.45
C LEU A 209 -6.35 12.39 -10.14
N HIS A 210 -6.49 11.54 -11.14
CA HIS A 210 -6.93 10.17 -11.01
C HIS A 210 -5.79 9.23 -11.37
N ILE A 211 -5.40 8.38 -10.43
CA ILE A 211 -4.28 7.44 -10.57
C ILE A 211 -4.82 6.03 -10.38
N LYS A 212 -4.48 5.15 -11.31
CA LYS A 212 -4.75 3.73 -11.22
C LYS A 212 -3.50 2.95 -11.55
N THR A 213 -3.19 1.96 -10.73
CA THR A 213 -2.00 1.14 -10.92
C THR A 213 -2.34 -0.33 -11.06
N GLY A 214 -1.43 -1.10 -11.59
CA GLY A 214 -1.41 -2.54 -11.45
C GLY A 214 -0.67 -2.95 -10.18
N GLU A 215 0.03 -4.08 -10.26
CA GLU A 215 0.79 -4.61 -9.14
C GLU A 215 1.85 -3.62 -8.65
N PHE A 216 1.99 -3.55 -7.37
CA PHE A 216 3.08 -2.83 -6.72
C PHE A 216 3.89 -3.79 -5.84
N GLY A 217 5.18 -3.51 -5.69
CA GLY A 217 6.12 -4.38 -5.02
C GLY A 217 7.29 -3.63 -4.39
N GLY A 218 8.19 -4.40 -3.79
CA GLY A 218 9.32 -3.88 -3.04
C GLY A 218 9.06 -3.92 -1.54
N THR A 219 9.11 -2.79 -0.88
CA THR A 219 8.89 -2.69 0.58
C THR A 219 7.43 -2.96 0.97
N MET A 220 6.48 -2.68 0.10
CA MET A 220 5.08 -3.02 0.23
C MET A 220 4.63 -3.73 -1.05
N VAL A 221 3.85 -4.78 -0.92
CA VAL A 221 3.39 -5.62 -2.04
C VAL A 221 1.88 -5.63 -2.10
N GLY A 222 1.33 -5.52 -3.31
CA GLY A 222 -0.11 -5.59 -3.53
C GLY A 222 -0.49 -5.63 -5.01
N ASN A 223 -1.80 -5.66 -5.27
CA ASN A 223 -2.33 -5.91 -6.62
C ASN A 223 -2.68 -4.63 -7.38
N GLY A 224 -2.89 -3.52 -6.70
CA GLY A 224 -3.23 -2.25 -7.33
C GLY A 224 -3.61 -1.16 -6.36
N ILE A 225 -3.38 0.08 -6.78
CA ILE A 225 -3.79 1.29 -6.08
C ILE A 225 -4.69 2.08 -7.04
N GLU A 226 -5.78 2.60 -6.52
CA GLU A 226 -6.65 3.55 -7.18
C GLU A 226 -6.77 4.77 -6.26
N ALA A 227 -6.42 5.94 -6.77
CA ALA A 227 -6.39 7.16 -5.99
C ALA A 227 -6.94 8.33 -6.78
N ASP A 228 -7.79 9.12 -6.13
CA ASP A 228 -8.29 10.41 -6.59
C ASP A 228 -7.74 11.49 -5.66
N CYS A 229 -7.24 12.55 -6.24
CA CYS A 229 -6.69 13.68 -5.51
C CYS A 229 -7.20 14.99 -6.12
N GLU A 230 -7.74 15.85 -5.28
CA GLU A 230 -8.13 17.21 -5.63
C GLU A 230 -7.33 18.20 -4.77
N ILE A 231 -6.70 19.19 -5.39
CA ILE A 231 -5.86 20.18 -4.71
C ILE A 231 -6.31 21.57 -5.13
N ASP A 232 -6.65 22.42 -4.16
CA ASP A 232 -6.99 23.82 -4.43
C ASP A 232 -5.74 24.72 -4.33
N PHE A 233 -5.23 25.12 -5.48
CA PHE A 233 -4.08 26.04 -5.59
C PHE A 233 -4.43 27.52 -5.40
N LYS A 234 -5.71 27.89 -5.28
CA LYS A 234 -6.12 29.28 -4.97
C LYS A 234 -5.72 29.67 -3.56
N GLU A 235 -5.74 28.71 -2.67
CA GLU A 235 -5.39 28.92 -1.27
C GLU A 235 -3.92 28.62 -1.01
N LYS A 236 -3.30 29.47 -0.17
CA LYS A 236 -1.85 29.39 0.10
C LYS A 236 -1.42 28.05 0.72
N ASN A 237 -2.31 27.44 1.50
CA ASN A 237 -2.03 26.20 2.26
C ASN A 237 -2.42 24.93 1.53
N LEU A 238 -2.80 25.03 0.23
CA LEU A 238 -3.09 23.89 -0.65
C LEU A 238 -4.07 22.88 -0.01
N PRO A 239 -5.30 23.30 0.33
CA PRO A 239 -6.28 22.36 0.84
C PRO A 239 -6.53 21.26 -0.20
N SER A 240 -6.56 20.02 0.27
CA SER A 240 -6.61 18.84 -0.58
C SER A 240 -7.65 17.84 -0.09
N ILE A 241 -8.24 17.12 -1.02
CA ILE A 241 -9.12 15.98 -0.78
C ILE A 241 -8.49 14.79 -1.48
N VAL A 242 -8.34 13.69 -0.75
CA VAL A 242 -7.73 12.48 -1.29
C VAL A 242 -8.62 11.28 -0.98
N SER A 243 -8.77 10.40 -1.96
CA SER A 243 -9.41 9.08 -1.81
C SER A 243 -8.45 8.03 -2.35
N VAL A 244 -8.18 6.99 -1.58
CA VAL A 244 -7.24 5.93 -1.95
C VAL A 244 -7.85 4.57 -1.65
N THR A 245 -7.73 3.66 -2.61
CA THR A 245 -8.03 2.24 -2.42
C THR A 245 -6.81 1.42 -2.83
N ALA A 246 -6.21 0.71 -1.87
CA ALA A 246 -5.13 -0.23 -2.11
C ALA A 246 -5.64 -1.66 -1.98
N LYS A 247 -5.55 -2.45 -3.05
CA LYS A 247 -6.10 -3.81 -3.15
C LYS A 247 -5.01 -4.87 -3.07
N GLY A 248 -5.30 -5.95 -2.36
CA GLY A 248 -4.42 -7.11 -2.30
C GLY A 248 -3.08 -6.83 -1.63
N VAL A 249 -3.06 -5.92 -0.67
CA VAL A 249 -1.88 -5.61 0.14
C VAL A 249 -1.55 -6.82 1.01
N ILE A 250 -0.28 -7.19 1.06
CA ILE A 250 0.20 -8.32 1.87
C ILE A 250 0.76 -7.78 3.18
N PRO A 251 0.16 -8.09 4.35
CA PRO A 251 0.58 -7.55 5.64
C PRO A 251 2.03 -7.81 6.01
N SER A 252 2.57 -9.00 5.70
CA SER A 252 3.99 -9.32 5.96
C SER A 252 4.96 -8.37 5.26
N SER A 253 4.60 -7.87 4.07
CA SER A 253 5.40 -6.86 3.37
C SER A 253 5.47 -5.52 4.12
N MET A 254 4.47 -5.22 4.94
CA MET A 254 4.44 -4.03 5.80
C MET A 254 5.11 -4.28 7.17
N GLY A 255 5.49 -5.51 7.47
CA GLY A 255 6.05 -5.90 8.76
C GLY A 255 4.99 -6.29 9.80
N LEU A 256 3.78 -6.60 9.36
CA LEU A 256 2.69 -7.08 10.20
C LEU A 256 2.69 -8.62 10.27
N GLY A 257 3.77 -9.20 10.80
CA GLY A 257 3.95 -10.64 10.89
C GLY A 257 4.60 -11.27 9.65
N ASP A 258 5.64 -12.10 9.83
CA ASP A 258 6.39 -12.69 8.69
C ASP A 258 5.58 -13.71 7.90
N ASP A 259 4.65 -14.40 8.54
CA ASP A 259 3.88 -15.50 7.95
C ASP A 259 2.49 -15.08 7.45
N ILE A 260 2.15 -13.78 7.51
CA ILE A 260 0.84 -13.27 7.07
C ILE A 260 0.90 -12.92 5.58
N HIS A 261 0.40 -13.82 4.74
CA HIS A 261 0.38 -13.69 3.27
C HIS A 261 -1.01 -13.42 2.70
N ASP A 262 -2.03 -13.37 3.55
CA ASP A 262 -3.39 -13.07 3.15
C ASP A 262 -3.52 -11.64 2.64
N LYS A 263 -4.46 -11.46 1.72
CA LYS A 263 -4.62 -10.18 1.02
C LYS A 263 -5.62 -9.28 1.74
N MET A 264 -5.17 -8.07 2.07
CA MET A 264 -6.06 -7.04 2.59
C MET A 264 -6.39 -5.98 1.54
N THR A 265 -7.52 -5.33 1.71
CA THR A 265 -7.90 -4.12 1.00
C THR A 265 -8.00 -2.98 2.00
N LEU A 266 -7.33 -1.89 1.69
CA LEU A 266 -7.36 -0.64 2.44
C LEU A 266 -8.10 0.40 1.61
N THR A 267 -9.12 1.03 2.19
CA THR A 267 -9.83 2.14 1.56
C THR A 267 -9.78 3.32 2.52
N ALA A 268 -9.30 4.45 2.07
CA ALA A 268 -9.22 5.66 2.89
C ALA A 268 -9.62 6.89 2.07
N SER A 269 -10.24 7.83 2.73
CA SER A 269 -10.51 9.17 2.20
C SER A 269 -10.13 10.21 3.24
N GLY A 270 -9.55 11.31 2.80
CA GLY A 270 -9.07 12.34 3.69
C GLY A 270 -9.18 13.72 3.09
N ARG A 271 -9.10 14.68 3.97
CA ARG A 271 -9.04 16.10 3.61
C ARG A 271 -8.11 16.83 4.58
N GLY A 272 -7.51 17.87 4.13
CA GLY A 272 -6.60 18.66 4.93
C GLY A 272 -5.67 19.48 4.07
N LEU A 273 -4.58 19.93 4.63
CA LEU A 273 -3.50 20.54 3.88
C LEU A 273 -2.69 19.46 3.18
N LEU A 274 -2.15 19.73 2.01
CA LEU A 274 -1.32 18.75 1.27
C LEU A 274 -0.16 18.21 2.11
N SER A 275 0.39 19.04 3.01
CA SER A 275 1.45 18.68 3.96
C SER A 275 0.96 17.87 5.16
N HIS A 276 -0.34 17.95 5.49
CA HIS A 276 -0.92 17.32 6.66
C HIS A 276 -2.34 16.84 6.36
N LEU A 277 -2.42 15.66 5.75
CA LEU A 277 -3.68 15.00 5.40
C LEU A 277 -4.10 14.05 6.53
N ILE A 278 -5.33 14.22 7.01
CA ILE A 278 -5.98 13.28 7.92
C ILE A 278 -6.93 12.42 7.08
N CYS A 279 -6.77 11.11 7.19
CA CYS A 279 -7.57 10.16 6.42
C CYS A 279 -8.34 9.21 7.32
N GLU A 280 -9.60 8.99 6.98
CA GLU A 280 -10.49 7.99 7.56
C GLU A 280 -10.75 6.89 6.54
N GLY A 281 -10.84 5.64 6.98
CA GLY A 281 -11.04 4.56 6.03
C GLY A 281 -11.39 3.24 6.68
N THR A 282 -11.27 2.17 5.89
CA THR A 282 -11.56 0.81 6.35
C THR A 282 -10.48 -0.16 5.87
N VAL A 283 -10.22 -1.16 6.69
CA VAL A 283 -9.46 -2.35 6.33
C VAL A 283 -10.41 -3.53 6.19
N THR A 284 -10.21 -4.34 5.16
CA THR A 284 -10.98 -5.58 4.98
C THR A 284 -10.06 -6.71 4.55
N MET A 285 -10.23 -7.89 5.17
CA MET A 285 -9.57 -9.13 4.77
C MET A 285 -10.61 -10.26 4.81
N PRO A 286 -10.85 -10.97 3.71
CA PRO A 286 -11.75 -12.12 3.73
C PRO A 286 -11.30 -13.22 4.67
N GLU A 287 -10.00 -13.47 4.69
CA GLU A 287 -9.32 -14.47 5.52
C GLU A 287 -8.02 -13.89 6.04
N LEU A 288 -7.63 -14.26 7.25
CA LEU A 288 -6.34 -13.94 7.87
C LEU A 288 -5.87 -15.16 8.66
N HIS A 289 -4.80 -15.77 8.21
CA HIS A 289 -4.18 -16.92 8.85
C HIS A 289 -2.96 -16.47 9.66
N VAL A 290 -3.00 -16.70 10.95
CA VAL A 290 -1.85 -16.52 11.83
C VAL A 290 -1.58 -17.85 12.54
N PRO A 291 -0.38 -18.07 13.08
CA PRO A 291 -0.13 -19.31 13.83
C PRO A 291 -1.19 -19.55 14.90
N ALA A 292 -1.87 -20.67 14.82
CA ALA A 292 -2.95 -21.13 15.72
C ALA A 292 -4.31 -20.44 15.63
N LEU A 293 -4.50 -19.43 14.78
CA LEU A 293 -5.79 -18.73 14.64
C LEU A 293 -6.12 -18.45 13.16
N ASP A 294 -7.33 -18.87 12.76
CA ASP A 294 -7.89 -18.55 11.44
C ASP A 294 -9.04 -17.56 11.61
N PHE A 295 -8.85 -16.36 11.09
CA PHE A 295 -9.83 -15.29 11.12
C PHE A 295 -10.55 -15.19 9.78
N TYR A 296 -11.85 -14.96 9.84
CA TYR A 296 -12.70 -14.78 8.66
C TYR A 296 -13.45 -13.46 8.74
N ASP A 297 -13.69 -12.84 7.57
CA ASP A 297 -14.43 -11.58 7.44
C ASP A 297 -13.88 -10.45 8.32
N VAL A 298 -12.55 -10.31 8.36
CA VAL A 298 -11.91 -9.22 9.10
C VAL A 298 -12.29 -7.89 8.49
N LYS A 299 -12.82 -7.00 9.31
CA LYS A 299 -13.17 -5.64 8.95
C LYS A 299 -12.92 -4.70 10.12
N GLY A 300 -12.37 -3.51 9.85
CA GLY A 300 -12.13 -2.49 10.85
C GLY A 300 -12.05 -1.11 10.24
N ASP A 301 -12.11 -0.09 11.08
CA ASP A 301 -11.94 1.30 10.71
C ASP A 301 -10.48 1.71 10.87
N ILE A 302 -10.03 2.62 10.01
CA ILE A 302 -8.67 3.15 9.98
C ILE A 302 -8.75 4.66 10.13
N HIS A 303 -7.91 5.19 10.98
CA HIS A 303 -7.59 6.62 11.04
C HIS A 303 -6.09 6.79 10.80
N TYR A 304 -5.71 7.67 9.86
CA TYR A 304 -4.32 7.98 9.55
C TYR A 304 -4.06 9.47 9.77
N ASP A 305 -3.02 9.75 10.54
CA ASP A 305 -2.52 11.10 10.80
C ASP A 305 -0.99 11.07 10.92
N ASP A 306 -0.32 11.80 10.07
CA ASP A 306 1.13 12.05 10.07
C ASP A 306 2.04 10.81 10.30
N GLY A 307 1.78 9.74 9.54
CA GLY A 307 2.55 8.49 9.64
C GLY A 307 2.06 7.53 10.72
N ALA A 308 1.16 7.97 11.59
CA ALA A 308 0.48 7.13 12.56
C ALA A 308 -0.85 6.61 11.99
N MET A 309 -1.06 5.32 12.06
CA MET A 309 -2.30 4.66 11.68
C MET A 309 -2.91 4.00 12.91
N THR A 310 -4.15 4.33 13.22
CA THR A 310 -4.91 3.66 14.28
C THR A 310 -5.99 2.80 13.66
N PHE A 311 -6.18 1.63 14.24
CA PHE A 311 -7.25 0.70 13.88
C PHE A 311 -8.27 0.68 15.01
N SER A 312 -9.53 0.82 14.68
CA SER A 312 -10.64 0.74 15.64
C SER A 312 -11.75 -0.15 15.10
N ASP A 313 -12.61 -0.61 16.01
CA ASP A 313 -13.76 -1.46 15.67
C ASP A 313 -13.46 -2.65 14.74
N VAL A 314 -12.21 -3.16 14.80
CA VAL A 314 -11.83 -4.35 14.04
C VAL A 314 -12.63 -5.53 14.56
N LYS A 315 -13.31 -6.25 13.67
CA LYS A 315 -14.11 -7.44 13.98
C LYS A 315 -13.75 -8.57 13.03
N ALA A 316 -13.69 -9.78 13.57
CA ALA A 316 -13.46 -10.98 12.81
C ALA A 316 -14.19 -12.18 13.42
N ARG A 317 -14.49 -13.17 12.61
CA ARG A 317 -15.00 -14.48 13.09
C ARG A 317 -13.83 -15.44 13.31
N VAL A 318 -13.79 -16.07 14.45
CA VAL A 318 -12.74 -17.04 14.83
C VAL A 318 -13.40 -18.18 15.60
N TYR A 319 -13.19 -19.40 15.15
CA TYR A 319 -13.63 -20.61 15.86
C TYR A 319 -15.08 -20.58 16.38
N GLY A 320 -16.00 -20.05 15.55
CA GLY A 320 -17.42 -19.93 15.91
C GLY A 320 -17.76 -18.72 16.77
N GLY A 321 -16.79 -18.03 17.35
CA GLY A 321 -16.94 -16.80 18.11
C GLY A 321 -16.56 -15.55 17.31
N ILE A 322 -16.46 -14.43 18.02
CA ILE A 322 -16.11 -13.12 17.48
C ILE A 322 -14.88 -12.61 18.20
N VAL A 323 -13.92 -12.09 17.44
CA VAL A 323 -12.79 -11.32 17.96
C VAL A 323 -12.96 -9.87 17.55
N THR A 324 -12.77 -8.97 18.50
CA THR A 324 -12.66 -7.53 18.28
C THR A 324 -11.24 -7.09 18.58
N ALA A 325 -10.74 -6.12 17.81
CA ALA A 325 -9.41 -5.57 18.05
C ALA A 325 -9.35 -4.07 17.82
N ARG A 326 -8.35 -3.43 18.42
CA ARG A 326 -7.96 -2.05 18.21
C ARG A 326 -6.44 -1.94 18.34
N GLY A 327 -5.84 -0.93 17.75
CA GLY A 327 -4.40 -0.77 17.87
C GLY A 327 -3.88 0.43 17.09
N ASP A 328 -2.59 0.57 17.16
CA ASP A 328 -1.83 1.59 16.45
C ASP A 328 -0.68 0.95 15.66
N TYR A 329 -0.34 1.56 14.55
CA TYR A 329 0.76 1.17 13.68
C TYR A 329 1.46 2.41 13.13
N ASN A 330 2.75 2.51 13.37
CA ASN A 330 3.57 3.57 12.78
C ASN A 330 4.15 3.09 11.43
N VAL A 331 3.79 3.76 10.34
CA VAL A 331 4.17 3.38 8.98
C VAL A 331 5.68 3.45 8.77
N ASP A 332 6.37 4.39 9.43
CA ASP A 332 7.79 4.62 9.24
C ASP A 332 8.65 3.66 10.07
N SER A 333 8.38 3.57 11.37
CA SER A 333 9.13 2.72 12.29
C SER A 333 8.69 1.26 12.28
N ARG A 334 7.46 0.96 11.80
CA ARG A 334 6.80 -0.34 11.85
C ARG A 334 6.53 -0.83 13.28
N VAL A 335 6.56 0.08 14.25
CA VAL A 335 6.15 -0.19 15.62
C VAL A 335 4.63 -0.29 15.66
N TYR A 336 4.11 -1.27 16.39
CA TYR A 336 2.67 -1.40 16.58
C TYR A 336 2.30 -2.04 17.91
N ASN A 337 1.09 -1.67 18.39
CA ASN A 337 0.42 -2.30 19.51
C ASN A 337 -0.99 -2.68 19.08
N ILE A 338 -1.41 -3.89 19.38
CA ILE A 338 -2.76 -4.40 19.07
C ILE A 338 -3.35 -4.98 20.32
N TYR A 339 -4.53 -4.51 20.71
CA TYR A 339 -5.34 -5.04 21.79
C TYR A 339 -6.48 -5.85 21.17
N LEU A 340 -6.69 -7.06 21.64
CA LEU A 340 -7.73 -7.94 21.12
C LEU A 340 -8.58 -8.51 22.26
N HIS A 341 -9.87 -8.70 21.96
CA HIS A 341 -10.83 -9.37 22.82
C HIS A 341 -11.61 -10.37 21.99
N GLY A 342 -11.60 -11.62 22.40
CA GLY A 342 -12.34 -12.69 21.76
C GLY A 342 -13.42 -13.25 22.69
N ASP A 343 -14.60 -13.50 22.15
CA ASP A 343 -15.71 -14.09 22.91
C ASP A 343 -16.35 -15.24 22.15
N GLY A 344 -16.73 -16.28 22.91
CA GLY A 344 -17.42 -17.44 22.39
C GLY A 344 -16.58 -18.35 21.50
N LEU A 345 -15.26 -18.40 21.69
CA LEU A 345 -14.34 -19.20 20.87
C LEU A 345 -14.47 -20.70 21.22
N ASP A 346 -14.88 -21.52 20.27
CA ASP A 346 -15.05 -22.97 20.46
C ASP A 346 -13.71 -23.69 20.58
N SER A 347 -13.40 -24.22 21.75
CA SER A 347 -12.14 -24.90 22.06
C SER A 347 -11.86 -26.13 21.22
N ARG A 348 -12.89 -26.78 20.65
CA ARG A 348 -12.74 -28.00 19.83
C ARG A 348 -11.98 -27.77 18.54
N ILE A 349 -12.08 -26.54 17.98
CA ILE A 349 -11.50 -26.23 16.68
C ILE A 349 -9.97 -26.11 16.78
N PRO A 350 -9.39 -25.25 17.64
CA PRO A 350 -7.93 -25.15 17.76
C PRO A 350 -7.28 -26.38 18.38
N THR A 351 -7.93 -27.04 19.33
CA THR A 351 -7.39 -28.23 19.98
C THR A 351 -7.50 -29.49 19.12
N LYS A 352 -8.36 -29.48 18.09
CA LYS A 352 -8.71 -30.66 17.28
C LYS A 352 -9.17 -31.84 18.11
N GLU A 353 -9.72 -31.56 19.29
CA GLU A 353 -10.20 -32.57 20.25
C GLU A 353 -11.70 -32.41 20.49
N PRO A 354 -12.54 -33.14 19.78
CA PRO A 354 -13.99 -32.98 19.83
C PRO A 354 -14.61 -33.30 21.21
N ARG A 355 -13.88 -33.99 22.09
CA ARG A 355 -14.32 -34.29 23.44
C ARG A 355 -14.06 -33.17 24.44
N PHE A 356 -13.24 -32.18 24.08
CA PHE A 356 -12.94 -30.99 24.88
C PHE A 356 -13.75 -29.81 24.41
N TYR A 357 -14.78 -29.47 25.14
CA TYR A 357 -15.68 -28.37 24.78
C TYR A 357 -15.80 -27.33 25.88
N CYS A 358 -15.48 -26.13 25.56
CA CYS A 358 -15.90 -24.90 26.27
C CYS A 358 -15.90 -23.72 25.28
N LEU A 359 -16.62 -22.70 25.65
CA LEU A 359 -16.53 -21.40 24.96
C LEU A 359 -15.54 -20.54 25.73
N VAL A 360 -14.49 -20.10 25.01
CA VAL A 360 -13.38 -19.35 25.59
C VAL A 360 -13.56 -17.87 25.29
N THR A 361 -13.34 -17.06 26.31
CA THR A 361 -13.11 -15.60 26.21
C THR A 361 -11.61 -15.37 26.32
N LEU A 362 -11.07 -14.51 25.44
CA LEU A 362 -9.65 -14.23 25.32
C LEU A 362 -9.42 -12.72 25.34
N ASP A 363 -8.51 -12.26 26.18
CA ASP A 363 -7.99 -10.89 26.15
C ASP A 363 -6.50 -10.93 25.88
N GLY A 364 -6.03 -10.15 24.89
CA GLY A 364 -4.64 -10.19 24.48
C GLY A 364 -4.10 -8.84 24.01
N GLU A 365 -2.79 -8.74 24.09
CA GLU A 365 -2.01 -7.60 23.62
C GLU A 365 -0.85 -8.12 22.77
N ILE A 366 -0.63 -7.50 21.63
CA ILE A 366 0.48 -7.79 20.72
C ILE A 366 1.31 -6.52 20.58
N HIS A 367 2.60 -6.63 20.81
CA HIS A 367 3.56 -5.55 20.70
C HIS A 367 4.70 -5.91 19.76
N CYS A 368 5.12 -4.95 18.92
CA CYS A 368 6.27 -5.10 18.02
C CYS A 368 7.05 -3.78 17.93
N ASP A 369 8.34 -3.82 18.22
CA ASP A 369 9.25 -2.68 18.15
C ASP A 369 9.79 -2.38 16.74
N GLY A 370 9.08 -2.82 15.70
CA GLY A 370 9.44 -2.62 14.30
C GLY A 370 10.25 -3.78 13.68
N ASN A 371 10.68 -4.73 14.48
CA ASN A 371 11.27 -5.99 14.02
C ASN A 371 10.35 -7.16 14.41
N VAL A 372 9.77 -7.81 13.44
CA VAL A 372 8.80 -8.90 13.64
C VAL A 372 9.36 -10.06 14.47
N LYS A 373 10.68 -10.26 14.47
CA LYS A 373 11.32 -11.30 15.30
C LYS A 373 11.24 -11.02 16.79
N ASP A 374 11.04 -9.75 17.14
CA ASP A 374 10.90 -9.29 18.52
C ASP A 374 9.43 -9.11 18.92
N LEU A 375 8.50 -9.62 18.09
CA LEU A 375 7.08 -9.63 18.37
C LEU A 375 6.78 -10.42 19.63
N VAL A 376 6.03 -9.79 20.52
CA VAL A 376 5.54 -10.37 21.78
C VAL A 376 4.02 -10.29 21.80
N ALA A 377 3.35 -11.39 22.12
CA ALA A 377 1.92 -11.40 22.40
C ALA A 377 1.70 -12.04 23.78
N PHE A 378 0.85 -11.42 24.58
CA PHE A 378 0.48 -11.90 25.91
C PHE A 378 -0.97 -11.59 26.22
N GLY A 379 -1.52 -12.31 27.20
CA GLY A 379 -2.91 -12.08 27.57
C GLY A 379 -3.44 -13.09 28.56
N SER A 380 -4.75 -13.06 28.74
CA SER A 380 -5.48 -13.98 29.59
C SER A 380 -6.59 -14.67 28.81
N PHE A 381 -6.99 -15.82 29.28
CA PHE A 381 -8.15 -16.53 28.77
C PHE A 381 -8.98 -17.10 29.92
N SER A 382 -10.27 -17.16 29.67
CA SER A 382 -11.23 -17.75 30.61
C SER A 382 -12.31 -18.48 29.84
N SER A 383 -12.98 -19.41 30.49
CA SER A 383 -14.19 -20.04 29.98
C SER A 383 -15.23 -20.17 31.08
N GLY A 384 -16.48 -20.21 30.69
CA GLY A 384 -17.53 -20.76 31.53
C GLY A 384 -17.47 -22.28 31.61
N GLY A 385 -18.55 -22.90 32.05
CA GLY A 385 -18.65 -24.36 32.14
C GLY A 385 -18.45 -25.07 30.81
N GLY A 386 -17.90 -26.28 30.89
CA GLY A 386 -17.65 -27.13 29.76
C GLY A 386 -17.55 -28.58 30.15
N PHE A 387 -17.02 -29.39 29.24
CA PHE A 387 -16.77 -30.79 29.52
C PHE A 387 -15.55 -31.34 28.76
N TYR A 388 -14.91 -32.29 29.38
CA TYR A 388 -13.97 -33.17 28.69
C TYR A 388 -14.53 -34.61 28.68
N SER A 389 -14.91 -35.11 27.51
CA SER A 389 -15.64 -36.37 27.36
C SER A 389 -16.93 -36.35 28.21
N LEU A 390 -16.98 -37.04 29.31
CA LEU A 390 -18.12 -37.11 30.26
C LEU A 390 -17.86 -36.36 31.58
N ILE A 391 -16.71 -35.69 31.72
CA ILE A 391 -16.32 -34.98 32.94
C ILE A 391 -16.65 -33.51 32.77
N PRO A 392 -17.64 -32.96 33.49
CA PRO A 392 -17.94 -31.56 33.47
C PRO A 392 -16.91 -30.77 34.28
N PHE A 393 -16.69 -29.51 33.87
CA PHE A 393 -15.97 -28.52 34.67
C PHE A 393 -16.73 -27.20 34.64
N ARG A 394 -16.48 -26.31 35.62
CA ARG A 394 -17.20 -25.06 35.83
C ARG A 394 -16.55 -23.90 35.09
N GLY A 395 -15.23 -24.00 34.84
CA GLY A 395 -14.48 -22.98 34.12
C GLY A 395 -13.02 -23.35 33.96
N ILE A 396 -12.35 -22.64 33.06
CA ILE A 396 -10.91 -22.66 32.88
C ILE A 396 -10.43 -21.21 32.85
N THR A 397 -9.32 -20.94 33.54
CA THR A 397 -8.64 -19.63 33.51
C THR A 397 -7.16 -19.83 33.34
N GLY A 398 -6.46 -18.84 32.76
CA GLY A 398 -5.03 -18.85 32.62
C GLY A 398 -4.52 -17.64 31.89
N THR A 399 -3.21 -17.50 31.81
CA THR A 399 -2.55 -16.49 31.02
C THR A 399 -1.65 -17.13 29.96
N PHE A 400 -1.35 -16.41 28.91
CA PHE A 400 -0.46 -16.86 27.86
C PHE A 400 0.56 -15.79 27.49
N HIS A 401 1.70 -16.24 27.00
CA HIS A 401 2.74 -15.40 26.48
C HIS A 401 3.35 -16.06 25.24
N ASN A 402 3.36 -15.36 24.12
CA ASN A 402 3.97 -15.83 22.89
C ASN A 402 5.21 -15.00 22.57
N ARG A 403 6.31 -15.68 22.29
CA ARG A 403 7.56 -15.10 21.78
C ARG A 403 7.97 -15.86 20.53
N TYR A 404 7.75 -15.29 19.37
CA TYR A 404 8.12 -15.86 18.07
C TYR A 404 7.54 -17.29 17.86
N ARG A 405 8.26 -18.35 18.22
CA ARG A 405 7.84 -19.75 18.05
C ARG A 405 7.45 -20.48 19.35
N ALA A 406 7.55 -19.82 20.48
CA ALA A 406 7.22 -20.37 21.77
C ALA A 406 5.91 -19.75 22.28
N LEU A 407 4.95 -20.59 22.61
CA LEU A 407 3.69 -20.21 23.26
C LEU A 407 3.70 -20.81 24.67
N ASP A 408 3.77 -19.94 25.64
CA ASP A 408 3.85 -20.27 27.05
C ASP A 408 2.48 -19.98 27.72
N PHE A 409 2.03 -20.91 28.56
CA PHE A 409 0.82 -20.74 29.35
C PHE A 409 1.19 -20.79 30.83
N TYR A 410 0.60 -19.92 31.64
CA TYR A 410 0.88 -19.79 33.05
C TYR A 410 -0.43 -19.79 33.88
N ASP A 411 -0.33 -20.24 35.11
CA ASP A 411 -1.41 -20.22 36.12
C ASP A 411 -2.72 -20.81 35.59
N VAL A 412 -2.63 -21.89 34.80
CA VAL A 412 -3.83 -22.51 34.24
C VAL A 412 -4.55 -23.31 35.31
N THR A 413 -5.79 -22.94 35.55
CA THR A 413 -6.66 -23.57 36.55
C THR A 413 -7.95 -24.01 35.90
N ILE A 414 -8.31 -25.29 36.12
CA ILE A 414 -9.57 -25.91 35.71
C ILE A 414 -10.40 -26.15 36.95
N ASP A 415 -11.53 -25.50 37.06
CA ASP A 415 -12.48 -25.68 38.16
C ASP A 415 -13.40 -26.89 37.91
N THR A 416 -13.27 -27.91 38.71
CA THR A 416 -14.10 -29.10 38.62
C THR A 416 -14.92 -29.29 39.90
N ASP A 417 -15.89 -30.22 39.89
CA ASP A 417 -16.71 -30.55 41.05
C ASP A 417 -15.91 -31.25 42.18
N PHE A 418 -14.76 -31.84 41.85
CA PHE A 418 -13.94 -32.60 42.80
C PHE A 418 -12.65 -31.84 43.23
N GLY A 419 -12.39 -30.67 42.71
CA GLY A 419 -11.21 -29.89 43.05
C GLY A 419 -10.80 -28.93 41.94
N LEU A 420 -9.72 -28.20 42.17
CA LEU A 420 -9.07 -27.36 41.18
C LEU A 420 -7.88 -28.11 40.60
N ILE A 421 -7.86 -28.31 39.29
CA ILE A 421 -6.67 -28.81 38.58
C ILE A 421 -5.84 -27.59 38.19
N HIS A 422 -4.64 -27.48 38.72
CA HIS A 422 -3.76 -26.34 38.51
C HIS A 422 -2.43 -26.77 37.89
N THR A 423 -1.89 -25.91 37.01
CA THR A 423 -0.53 -26.02 36.53
C THR A 423 0.09 -24.63 36.46
N ASP A 424 1.28 -24.48 37.06
CA ASP A 424 2.02 -23.22 37.08
C ASP A 424 2.41 -22.77 35.67
N ALA A 425 2.87 -23.71 34.83
CA ALA A 425 3.23 -23.42 33.45
C ALA A 425 3.18 -24.69 32.56
N PHE A 426 2.88 -24.47 31.29
CA PHE A 426 3.21 -25.40 30.22
C PHE A 426 3.60 -24.62 28.95
N HIS A 427 4.38 -25.23 28.08
CA HIS A 427 4.97 -24.58 26.94
C HIS A 427 4.69 -25.37 25.67
N ILE A 428 4.40 -24.67 24.58
CA ILE A 428 4.37 -25.23 23.23
C ILE A 428 5.54 -24.61 22.45
N ILE A 429 6.55 -25.43 22.16
CA ILE A 429 7.74 -25.02 21.44
C ILE A 429 7.85 -25.86 20.17
N ASP A 430 7.89 -25.24 19.01
CA ASP A 430 7.89 -25.92 17.71
C ASP A 430 6.78 -26.98 17.56
N GLY A 431 5.59 -26.67 18.10
CA GLY A 431 4.42 -27.57 18.09
C GLY A 431 4.50 -28.77 19.05
N LYS A 432 5.51 -28.82 19.95
CA LYS A 432 5.64 -29.83 20.98
C LYS A 432 5.21 -29.26 22.32
N LEU A 433 4.34 -30.01 23.01
CA LEU A 433 3.85 -29.65 24.33
C LEU A 433 4.85 -30.13 25.41
N HIS A 434 5.29 -29.22 26.25
CA HIS A 434 6.11 -29.45 27.46
C HIS A 434 5.27 -29.04 28.66
N LEU A 435 4.87 -30.03 29.47
CA LEU A 435 4.05 -29.80 30.66
C LEU A 435 4.92 -29.57 31.88
N GLY A 436 4.51 -28.64 32.71
CA GLY A 436 4.98 -28.46 34.06
C GLY A 436 4.31 -29.42 35.05
N LYS A 437 4.44 -29.11 36.31
CA LYS A 437 3.79 -29.84 37.39
C LYS A 437 2.27 -29.62 37.33
N ILE A 438 1.49 -30.68 37.42
CA ILE A 438 0.04 -30.64 37.50
C ILE A 438 -0.38 -31.04 38.93
N GLU A 439 -1.16 -30.23 39.59
CA GLU A 439 -1.65 -30.40 40.92
C GLU A 439 -3.19 -30.45 40.95
N LEU A 440 -3.72 -31.34 41.79
CA LEU A 440 -5.11 -31.26 42.20
C LEU A 440 -5.15 -30.58 43.56
N VAL A 441 -5.86 -29.49 43.66
CA VAL A 441 -6.06 -28.72 44.91
C VAL A 441 -7.47 -28.96 45.40
N ASP A 442 -7.60 -29.46 46.60
CA ASP A 442 -8.89 -29.61 47.26
C ASP A 442 -9.47 -28.24 47.63
N LYS A 443 -10.75 -28.02 47.33
CA LYS A 443 -11.39 -26.72 47.55
C LYS A 443 -11.68 -26.38 48.99
N GLU A 444 -11.83 -27.41 49.86
CA GLU A 444 -12.21 -27.19 51.24
C GLU A 444 -10.97 -27.08 52.12
N SER A 445 -10.01 -27.96 51.97
CA SER A 445 -8.79 -27.97 52.78
C SER A 445 -7.68 -27.10 52.25
N GLY A 446 -7.64 -26.81 50.92
CA GLY A 446 -6.53 -26.16 50.26
C GLY A 446 -5.29 -27.06 50.09
N GLU A 447 -5.39 -28.35 50.44
CA GLU A 447 -4.28 -29.29 50.24
C GLU A 447 -4.08 -29.58 48.76
N SER A 448 -2.82 -29.63 48.33
CA SER A 448 -2.46 -29.96 46.97
C SER A 448 -1.82 -31.37 46.87
N MET A 449 -2.17 -32.07 45.79
CA MET A 449 -1.59 -33.36 45.44
C MET A 449 -1.07 -33.34 44.02
N SER A 450 0.20 -33.65 43.81
CA SER A 450 0.78 -33.78 42.45
C SER A 450 0.16 -34.96 41.71
N ILE A 451 -0.46 -34.71 40.55
CA ILE A 451 -1.08 -35.73 39.72
C ILE A 451 -0.02 -36.44 38.89
N THR A 452 0.89 -35.69 38.26
CA THR A 452 1.96 -36.27 37.42
C THR A 452 3.14 -35.32 37.27
N ASP A 453 4.34 -35.88 37.21
CA ASP A 453 5.51 -35.19 36.61
C ASP A 453 5.51 -35.48 35.11
N ALA A 454 5.03 -34.54 34.32
CA ALA A 454 4.70 -34.75 32.91
C ALA A 454 5.76 -34.25 31.95
N ARG A 455 7.00 -34.02 32.39
CA ARG A 455 8.08 -33.35 31.62
C ARG A 455 8.40 -33.97 30.27
N ASP A 456 8.06 -35.24 30.04
CA ASP A 456 8.44 -35.99 28.82
C ASP A 456 7.27 -36.42 27.94
N ARG A 457 6.06 -35.88 28.12
CA ARG A 457 4.85 -36.35 27.42
C ARG A 457 4.62 -35.63 26.10
N LYS A 458 4.37 -36.39 25.04
CA LYS A 458 4.13 -35.89 23.70
C LYS A 458 2.61 -35.79 23.40
N GLY A 459 2.13 -34.57 23.14
CA GLY A 459 0.80 -34.26 22.60
C GLY A 459 -0.32 -34.08 23.63
N PRO A 460 -1.23 -33.10 23.43
CA PRO A 460 -2.28 -32.72 24.38
C PRO A 460 -3.29 -33.85 24.66
N GLY A 461 -3.66 -34.65 23.66
CA GLY A 461 -4.64 -35.71 23.81
C GLY A 461 -4.20 -36.86 24.75
N ARG A 462 -2.90 -37.17 24.82
CA ARG A 462 -2.36 -38.18 25.73
C ARG A 462 -2.31 -37.68 27.17
N VAL A 463 -2.01 -36.43 27.36
CA VAL A 463 -1.97 -35.80 28.68
C VAL A 463 -3.33 -35.79 29.32
N ILE A 464 -4.34 -35.39 28.56
CA ILE A 464 -5.73 -35.30 29.05
C ILE A 464 -6.29 -36.71 29.36
N SER A 465 -5.95 -37.74 28.56
CA SER A 465 -6.31 -39.13 28.87
C SER A 465 -5.66 -39.64 30.15
N GLN A 466 -4.40 -39.26 30.39
CA GLN A 466 -3.68 -39.63 31.60
C GLN A 466 -4.23 -38.93 32.85
N ILE A 467 -4.49 -37.62 32.76
CA ILE A 467 -5.16 -36.88 33.83
C ILE A 467 -6.50 -37.54 34.18
N ARG A 468 -7.26 -38.03 33.20
CA ARG A 468 -8.50 -38.76 33.43
C ARG A 468 -8.29 -40.07 34.18
N GLU A 469 -7.25 -40.84 33.84
CA GLU A 469 -6.90 -42.08 34.54
C GLU A 469 -6.47 -41.79 35.97
N ASP A 470 -5.63 -40.76 36.16
CA ASP A 470 -5.14 -40.34 37.46
C ASP A 470 -6.30 -39.84 38.37
N ILE A 471 -7.22 -39.05 37.80
CA ILE A 471 -8.43 -38.58 38.51
C ILE A 471 -9.34 -39.75 38.87
N LYS A 472 -9.49 -40.76 38.01
CA LYS A 472 -10.27 -41.96 38.31
C LYS A 472 -9.67 -42.74 39.47
N GLU A 473 -8.35 -42.92 39.46
CA GLU A 473 -7.61 -43.57 40.54
C GLU A 473 -7.73 -42.80 41.86
N ILE A 474 -7.66 -41.47 41.84
CA ILE A 474 -7.88 -40.61 43.02
C ILE A 474 -9.30 -40.73 43.53
N LYS A 475 -10.33 -40.73 42.67
CA LYS A 475 -11.73 -40.94 43.08
C LYS A 475 -11.94 -42.31 43.76
N GLU A 476 -11.30 -43.36 43.19
CA GLU A 476 -11.38 -44.67 43.77
C GLU A 476 -10.68 -44.75 45.15
N ARG A 477 -9.57 -44.05 45.32
CA ARG A 477 -8.87 -43.95 46.62
C ARG A 477 -9.69 -43.12 47.65
N VAL A 478 -10.26 -42.01 47.24
CA VAL A 478 -11.08 -41.14 48.13
C VAL A 478 -12.40 -41.83 48.49
N SER A 479 -13.04 -42.53 47.54
CA SER A 479 -14.26 -43.28 47.85
C SER A 479 -13.99 -44.52 48.72
N GLY A 480 -12.76 -45.05 48.78
CA GLY A 480 -12.34 -46.11 49.70
C GLY A 480 -11.96 -45.65 51.11
N LEU A 481 -11.89 -44.31 51.33
CA LEU A 481 -11.60 -43.67 52.62
C LEU A 481 -12.86 -43.18 53.37
N THR A 482 -14.05 -43.28 52.78
CA THR A 482 -15.33 -43.01 53.45
C THR A 482 -15.82 -44.32 54.15
N PRO A 483 -15.97 -44.32 55.49
CA PRO A 483 -16.39 -45.48 56.23
C PRO A 483 -17.85 -45.86 55.97
#